data_bd41692c7affdb40ddd026ad048d655d
#
_entry.id   bd41692c7affdb40ddd026ad048d655d
#
_cell.length_a   1.000
_cell.length_b   1.000
_cell.length_c   1.000
_cell.angle_alpha   90.00
_cell.angle_beta   90.00
_cell.angle_gamma   90.00
#
_symmetry.space_group_name_H-M   'P 1'
#
loop_
_entity.id
_entity.type
_entity.pdbx_description
1 polymer ?
#
loop_
_entity_poly.entity_id
_entity_poly.type
_entity_poly.pdbx_seq_one_letter_code
_entity_poly.pdbx_strand_id
1 'polypeptide(L)'
;MDLQQLVLRSDELGVRLEVVNGLAIWEAQPLYRHQKHVERIAASIGRLEGGNCDCVHALDVYIQFPNGLKRPDISIFCREPGEAEQDSVLTMVPEAVVEVVSKGYEAKDLEIGPPFYLSQGVKDVLVFDPQTLLVLHVCQGQARRLVSPVVVDLKCRCSVVV
;
A
#
# COMPACT_ATOMS: atom_id res chain seq x y z
N MET A 1 -9.79 4.17 -24.05
CA MET A 1 -10.38 3.51 -22.88
C MET A 1 -9.98 4.32 -21.66
N ASP A 2 -10.93 4.79 -20.91
CA ASP A 2 -10.60 5.54 -19.69
C ASP A 2 -10.17 4.59 -18.56
N LEU A 3 -9.65 5.16 -17.49
CA LEU A 3 -9.12 4.40 -16.34
C LEU A 3 -10.19 3.51 -15.70
N GLN A 4 -11.41 4.00 -15.60
CA GLN A 4 -12.51 3.28 -14.98
C GLN A 4 -12.89 2.03 -15.80
N GLN A 5 -12.90 2.15 -17.12
CA GLN A 5 -13.12 1.01 -18.01
C GLN A 5 -11.98 -0.02 -17.91
N LEU A 6 -10.74 0.43 -17.76
CA LEU A 6 -9.60 -0.46 -17.57
C LEU A 6 -9.71 -1.26 -16.26
N VAL A 7 -10.09 -0.61 -15.18
CA VAL A 7 -10.31 -1.26 -13.89
C VAL A 7 -11.41 -2.32 -13.97
N LEU A 8 -12.55 -1.96 -14.54
CA LEU A 8 -13.67 -2.90 -14.72
C LEU A 8 -13.24 -4.12 -15.54
N ARG A 9 -12.49 -3.89 -16.60
CA ARG A 9 -12.03 -4.97 -17.47
C ARG A 9 -11.00 -5.87 -16.79
N SER A 10 -10.15 -5.31 -15.95
CA SER A 10 -9.20 -6.12 -15.17
C SER A 10 -9.91 -7.04 -14.19
N ASP A 11 -10.97 -6.54 -13.55
CA ASP A 11 -11.78 -7.33 -12.63
C ASP A 11 -12.49 -8.48 -13.36
N GLU A 12 -13.04 -8.23 -14.55
CA GLU A 12 -13.64 -9.26 -15.40
C GLU A 12 -12.65 -10.37 -15.77
N LEU A 13 -11.40 -10.03 -15.98
CA LEU A 13 -10.33 -10.97 -16.33
C LEU A 13 -9.71 -11.65 -15.10
N GLY A 14 -10.11 -11.27 -13.89
CA GLY A 14 -9.57 -11.82 -12.66
C GLY A 14 -8.11 -11.43 -12.37
N VAL A 15 -7.67 -10.30 -12.91
CA VAL A 15 -6.31 -9.76 -12.68
C VAL A 15 -6.38 -8.39 -12.05
N ARG A 16 -5.31 -8.00 -11.34
CA ARG A 16 -5.16 -6.65 -10.80
C ARG A 16 -4.39 -5.80 -11.80
N LEU A 17 -4.94 -4.63 -12.10
CA LEU A 17 -4.26 -3.63 -12.91
C LEU A 17 -3.72 -2.52 -12.04
N GLU A 18 -2.43 -2.23 -12.18
CA GLU A 18 -1.83 -1.02 -11.66
C GLU A 18 -1.15 -0.26 -12.80
N VAL A 19 -1.01 1.05 -12.66
CA VAL A 19 -0.33 1.89 -13.66
C VAL A 19 0.67 2.77 -12.94
N VAL A 20 1.93 2.69 -13.33
CA VAL A 20 3.03 3.47 -12.76
C VAL A 20 3.71 4.25 -13.87
N ASN A 21 3.61 5.58 -13.83
CA ASN A 21 4.19 6.47 -14.84
C ASN A 21 3.87 6.04 -16.27
N GLY A 22 2.61 5.66 -16.51
CA GLY A 22 2.14 5.19 -17.82
C GLY A 22 2.40 3.72 -18.13
N LEU A 23 3.14 2.99 -17.28
CA LEU A 23 3.40 1.57 -17.45
C LEU A 23 2.29 0.75 -16.76
N ALA A 24 1.57 -0.05 -17.53
CA ALA A 24 0.58 -0.98 -16.99
C ALA A 24 1.26 -2.20 -16.38
N ILE A 25 0.88 -2.52 -15.16
CA ILE A 25 1.38 -3.69 -14.42
C ILE A 25 0.20 -4.57 -14.07
N TRP A 26 0.24 -5.82 -14.49
CA TRP A 26 -0.81 -6.81 -14.25
C TRP A 26 -0.29 -7.86 -13.28
N GLU A 27 -1.10 -8.23 -12.30
CA GLU A 27 -0.77 -9.32 -11.39
C GLU A 27 -2.02 -10.14 -11.05
N ALA A 28 -1.77 -11.37 -10.59
CA ALA A 28 -2.84 -12.25 -10.13
C ALA A 28 -3.48 -11.72 -8.85
N GLN A 29 -4.70 -12.16 -8.57
CA GLN A 29 -5.38 -11.87 -7.31
C GLN A 29 -4.59 -12.45 -6.13
N PRO A 30 -4.64 -11.81 -4.94
CA PRO A 30 -3.88 -12.27 -3.77
C PRO A 30 -4.38 -13.63 -3.27
N LEU A 31 -3.45 -14.42 -2.76
CA LEU A 31 -3.73 -15.72 -2.17
C LEU A 31 -3.93 -15.64 -0.66
N TYR A 32 -4.44 -16.71 -0.06
CA TYR A 32 -4.78 -16.78 1.38
C TYR A 32 -3.64 -16.33 2.29
N ARG A 33 -2.42 -16.87 2.10
CA ARG A 33 -1.27 -16.54 2.95
C ARG A 33 -0.91 -15.06 2.90
N HIS A 34 -0.92 -14.48 1.71
CA HIS A 34 -0.70 -13.05 1.50
C HIS A 34 -1.70 -12.23 2.30
N GLN A 35 -2.99 -12.55 2.18
CA GLN A 35 -4.06 -11.83 2.88
C GLN A 35 -3.98 -11.97 4.40
N LYS A 36 -3.51 -13.11 4.91
CA LYS A 36 -3.31 -13.30 6.35
C LYS A 36 -2.21 -12.39 6.90
N HIS A 37 -1.15 -12.17 6.16
CA HIS A 37 -0.14 -11.17 6.53
C HIS A 37 -0.71 -9.75 6.51
N VAL A 38 -1.51 -9.42 5.49
CA VAL A 38 -2.18 -8.11 5.40
C VAL A 38 -3.08 -7.88 6.63
N GLU A 39 -3.92 -8.84 6.97
CA GLU A 39 -4.80 -8.75 8.15
C GLU A 39 -4.02 -8.54 9.44
N ARG A 40 -2.95 -9.31 9.65
CA ARG A 40 -2.10 -9.22 10.84
C ARG A 40 -1.47 -7.84 10.99
N ILE A 41 -0.90 -7.33 9.91
CA ILE A 41 -0.25 -6.02 9.89
C ILE A 41 -1.29 -4.92 10.14
N ALA A 42 -2.41 -4.97 9.43
CA ALA A 42 -3.48 -3.99 9.58
C ALA A 42 -4.04 -3.92 11.02
N ALA A 43 -4.20 -5.07 11.66
CA ALA A 43 -4.69 -5.15 13.04
C ALA A 43 -3.74 -4.51 14.05
N SER A 44 -2.46 -4.33 13.71
CA SER A 44 -1.46 -3.72 14.58
C SER A 44 -1.41 -2.19 14.51
N ILE A 45 -2.08 -1.59 13.53
CA ILE A 45 -1.98 -0.14 13.29
C ILE A 45 -2.54 0.64 14.47
N GLY A 46 -1.73 1.58 14.99
CA GLY A 46 -2.15 2.52 16.02
C GLY A 46 -2.37 1.94 17.43
N ARG A 47 -1.86 0.75 17.71
CA ARG A 47 -2.11 0.02 18.97
C ARG A 47 -1.04 0.21 20.03
N LEU A 48 0.02 0.98 19.80
CA LEU A 48 1.05 1.22 20.80
C LEU A 48 0.60 2.21 21.87
N GLU A 49 0.99 1.96 23.13
CA GLU A 49 0.74 2.87 24.24
C GLU A 49 1.38 4.24 23.98
N GLY A 50 0.62 5.31 24.24
CA GLY A 50 1.07 6.69 24.04
C GLY A 50 1.05 7.17 22.60
N GLY A 51 0.58 6.36 21.65
CA GLY A 51 0.42 6.76 20.26
C GLY A 51 -0.81 7.64 20.04
N ASN A 52 -0.64 8.76 19.35
CA ASN A 52 -1.72 9.68 18.95
C ASN A 52 -2.14 9.40 17.50
N CYS A 53 -2.39 8.13 17.18
CA CYS A 53 -2.81 7.74 15.84
C CYS A 53 -4.31 7.96 15.67
N ASP A 54 -4.68 9.01 14.94
CA ASP A 54 -6.06 9.30 14.54
C ASP A 54 -6.32 8.90 13.08
N CYS A 55 -5.43 8.12 12.49
CA CYS A 55 -5.54 7.70 11.10
C CYS A 55 -6.54 6.57 10.93
N VAL A 56 -7.11 6.51 9.73
CA VAL A 56 -7.92 5.39 9.26
C VAL A 56 -7.13 4.62 8.20
N HIS A 57 -7.50 3.37 8.00
CA HIS A 57 -6.85 2.56 6.96
C HIS A 57 -7.88 1.81 6.13
N ALA A 58 -7.50 1.47 4.91
CA ALA A 58 -8.29 0.65 4.00
C ALA A 58 -7.41 -0.45 3.42
N LEU A 59 -8.02 -1.60 3.12
CA LEU A 59 -7.34 -2.75 2.53
C LEU A 59 -7.74 -2.87 1.07
N ASP A 60 -6.75 -3.03 0.20
CA ASP A 60 -6.95 -3.48 -1.18
C ASP A 60 -7.93 -2.60 -1.97
N VAL A 61 -7.78 -1.28 -1.87
CA VAL A 61 -8.60 -0.31 -2.62
C VAL A 61 -7.77 0.44 -3.65
N TYR A 62 -8.40 0.77 -4.76
CA TYR A 62 -7.78 1.58 -5.80
C TYR A 62 -7.61 3.03 -5.38
N ILE A 63 -6.43 3.57 -5.67
CA ILE A 63 -6.10 4.99 -5.50
C ILE A 63 -5.53 5.50 -6.81
N GLN A 64 -6.13 6.55 -7.34
CA GLN A 64 -5.60 7.28 -8.48
C GLN A 64 -4.66 8.38 -7.98
N PHE A 65 -3.37 8.17 -8.23
CA PHE A 65 -2.34 9.17 -8.01
C PHE A 65 -2.20 10.08 -9.23
N PRO A 66 -1.52 11.24 -9.12
CA PRO A 66 -1.29 12.11 -10.26
C PRO A 66 -0.67 11.39 -11.48
N ASN A 67 0.24 10.46 -11.26
CA ASN A 67 0.97 9.78 -12.33
C ASN A 67 0.72 8.27 -12.39
N GLY A 68 -0.37 7.79 -11.81
CA GLY A 68 -0.65 6.36 -11.89
C GLY A 68 -1.87 5.91 -11.10
N LEU A 69 -2.07 4.61 -11.13
CA LEU A 69 -3.14 3.93 -10.43
C LEU A 69 -2.52 2.78 -9.64
N LYS A 70 -2.75 2.76 -8.34
CA LYS A 70 -2.26 1.70 -7.47
C LYS A 70 -3.40 1.11 -6.65
N ARG A 71 -3.19 -0.12 -6.21
CA ARG A 71 -4.10 -0.83 -5.31
C ARG A 71 -3.28 -1.40 -4.15
N PRO A 72 -2.83 -0.54 -3.21
CA PRO A 72 -1.98 -0.99 -2.11
C PRO A 72 -2.68 -2.01 -1.24
N ASP A 73 -1.91 -2.92 -0.67
CA ASP A 73 -2.46 -3.90 0.27
C ASP A 73 -3.06 -3.21 1.50
N ILE A 74 -2.37 -2.19 2.02
CA ILE A 74 -2.87 -1.34 3.11
C ILE A 74 -2.56 0.12 2.77
N SER A 75 -3.57 0.97 2.88
CA SER A 75 -3.43 2.43 2.75
C SER A 75 -3.84 3.09 4.05
N ILE A 76 -3.01 4.00 4.57
CA ILE A 76 -3.26 4.72 5.82
C ILE A 76 -3.49 6.20 5.49
N PHE A 77 -4.64 6.73 5.90
CA PHE A 77 -5.05 8.10 5.63
C PHE A 77 -5.16 8.89 6.95
N CYS A 78 -4.85 10.18 6.92
CA CYS A 78 -4.97 11.05 8.10
C CYS A 78 -6.43 11.41 8.46
N ARG A 79 -7.37 11.13 7.55
CA ARG A 79 -8.81 11.30 7.74
C ARG A 79 -9.56 10.34 6.84
N GLU A 80 -10.81 10.10 7.14
CA GLU A 80 -11.67 9.34 6.23
C GLU A 80 -11.90 10.09 4.93
N PRO A 81 -11.95 9.36 3.79
CA PRO A 81 -12.45 9.95 2.54
C PRO A 81 -13.84 10.53 2.72
N GLY A 82 -14.14 11.62 2.02
CA GLY A 82 -15.47 12.20 2.01
C GLY A 82 -16.52 11.20 1.48
N GLU A 83 -17.77 11.32 1.93
CA GLU A 83 -18.84 10.39 1.56
C GLU A 83 -18.99 10.23 0.05
N ALA A 84 -18.84 11.31 -0.70
CA ALA A 84 -18.91 11.30 -2.16
C ALA A 84 -17.78 10.50 -2.83
N GLU A 85 -16.66 10.30 -2.14
CA GLU A 85 -15.49 9.56 -2.66
C GLU A 85 -15.51 8.08 -2.31
N GLN A 86 -16.33 7.68 -1.33
CA GLN A 86 -16.27 6.33 -0.77
C GLN A 86 -16.72 5.22 -1.72
N ASP A 87 -17.51 5.55 -2.73
CA ASP A 87 -18.01 4.60 -3.72
C ASP A 87 -17.30 4.72 -5.08
N SER A 88 -16.13 5.32 -5.11
CA SER A 88 -15.34 5.50 -6.33
C SER A 88 -13.86 5.22 -6.09
N VAL A 89 -13.07 5.25 -7.15
CA VAL A 89 -11.61 5.21 -7.03
C VAL A 89 -11.16 6.44 -6.24
N LEU A 90 -10.41 6.21 -5.16
CA LEU A 90 -9.95 7.31 -4.31
C LEU A 90 -8.92 8.18 -5.03
N THR A 91 -8.95 9.48 -4.77
CA THR A 91 -7.94 10.42 -5.24
C THR A 91 -7.12 11.02 -4.10
N MET A 92 -7.51 10.76 -2.86
CA MET A 92 -6.77 11.20 -1.68
C MET A 92 -5.48 10.39 -1.53
N VAL A 93 -4.34 11.10 -1.46
CA VAL A 93 -3.04 10.47 -1.27
C VAL A 93 -2.92 9.97 0.17
N PRO A 94 -2.61 8.69 0.40
CA PRO A 94 -2.41 8.18 1.75
C PRO A 94 -1.13 8.75 2.38
N GLU A 95 -1.12 8.83 3.71
CA GLU A 95 0.08 9.17 4.48
C GLU A 95 1.13 8.06 4.39
N ALA A 96 0.68 6.81 4.41
CA ALA A 96 1.55 5.65 4.34
C ALA A 96 0.88 4.53 3.56
N VAL A 97 1.70 3.68 2.97
CA VAL A 97 1.25 2.43 2.35
C VAL A 97 2.08 1.25 2.86
N VAL A 98 1.44 0.10 2.95
CA VAL A 98 2.10 -1.17 3.24
C VAL A 98 1.79 -2.13 2.10
N GLU A 99 2.85 -2.72 1.56
CA GLU A 99 2.75 -3.78 0.55
C GLU A 99 3.33 -5.07 1.10
N VAL A 100 2.62 -6.17 0.89
CA VAL A 100 3.11 -7.51 1.18
C VAL A 100 3.50 -8.16 -0.14
N VAL A 101 4.75 -8.57 -0.26
CA VAL A 101 5.29 -9.13 -1.51
C VAL A 101 4.58 -10.43 -1.86
N SER A 102 4.09 -10.52 -3.09
CA SER A 102 3.61 -11.76 -3.69
C SER A 102 4.73 -12.43 -4.46
N LYS A 103 4.82 -13.74 -4.35
CA LYS A 103 5.85 -14.52 -5.07
C LYS A 103 5.78 -14.27 -6.57
N GLY A 104 6.90 -13.87 -7.17
CA GLY A 104 7.01 -13.52 -8.58
C GLY A 104 6.81 -12.03 -8.88
N TYR A 105 6.44 -11.22 -7.88
CA TYR A 105 6.20 -9.77 -8.03
C TYR A 105 7.13 -8.92 -7.16
N GLU A 106 8.28 -9.46 -6.76
CA GLU A 106 9.25 -8.81 -5.88
C GLU A 106 9.73 -7.47 -6.44
N ALA A 107 10.01 -7.41 -7.74
CA ALA A 107 10.49 -6.18 -8.38
C ALA A 107 9.44 -5.06 -8.31
N LYS A 108 8.16 -5.38 -8.51
CA LYS A 108 7.07 -4.41 -8.40
C LYS A 108 7.01 -3.80 -7.01
N ASP A 109 7.07 -4.63 -5.98
CA ASP A 109 6.87 -4.19 -4.60
C ASP A 109 8.13 -3.58 -3.98
N LEU A 110 9.32 -4.11 -4.29
CA LEU A 110 10.58 -3.69 -3.68
C LEU A 110 11.31 -2.60 -4.47
N GLU A 111 11.19 -2.57 -5.79
CA GLU A 111 11.98 -1.69 -6.66
C GLU A 111 11.16 -0.58 -7.31
N ILE A 112 9.99 -0.91 -7.85
CA ILE A 112 9.15 0.03 -8.61
C ILE A 112 8.23 0.84 -7.68
N GLY A 113 7.58 0.17 -6.73
CA GLY A 113 6.56 0.77 -5.88
C GLY A 113 7.07 1.90 -4.99
N PRO A 114 8.12 1.69 -4.16
CA PRO A 114 8.54 2.69 -3.21
C PRO A 114 8.91 4.05 -3.82
N PRO A 115 9.75 4.13 -4.88
CA PRO A 115 10.03 5.42 -5.50
C PRO A 115 8.79 6.10 -6.07
N PHE A 116 7.89 5.33 -6.66
CA PHE A 116 6.63 5.86 -7.20
C PHE A 116 5.79 6.48 -6.09
N TYR A 117 5.52 5.75 -5.02
CA TYR A 117 4.71 6.26 -3.91
C TYR A 117 5.29 7.54 -3.32
N LEU A 118 6.61 7.58 -3.09
CA LEU A 118 7.26 8.79 -2.57
C LEU A 118 7.09 9.96 -3.54
N SER A 119 7.23 9.74 -4.84
CA SER A 119 7.06 10.78 -5.86
C SER A 119 5.64 11.34 -5.89
N GLN A 120 4.65 10.57 -5.43
CA GLN A 120 3.24 10.96 -5.42
C GLN A 120 2.80 11.60 -4.10
N GLY A 121 3.70 11.74 -3.13
CA GLY A 121 3.43 12.41 -1.86
C GLY A 121 3.15 11.49 -0.69
N VAL A 122 3.26 10.17 -0.85
CA VAL A 122 3.23 9.22 0.28
C VAL A 122 4.49 9.41 1.12
N LYS A 123 4.33 9.52 2.43
CA LYS A 123 5.46 9.83 3.33
C LYS A 123 6.23 8.62 3.81
N ASP A 124 5.53 7.51 4.04
CA ASP A 124 6.14 6.25 4.47
C ASP A 124 5.66 5.11 3.59
N VAL A 125 6.60 4.32 3.10
CA VAL A 125 6.33 3.10 2.34
C VAL A 125 6.96 1.93 3.06
N LEU A 126 6.15 0.94 3.40
CA LEU A 126 6.59 -0.32 4.01
C LEU A 126 6.37 -1.46 3.03
N VAL A 127 7.38 -2.26 2.82
CA VAL A 127 7.28 -3.48 2.01
C VAL A 127 7.77 -4.66 2.83
N PHE A 128 6.92 -5.65 3.00
CA PHE A 128 7.23 -6.87 3.74
C PHE A 128 7.32 -8.06 2.80
N ASP A 129 8.46 -8.74 2.84
CA ASP A 129 8.66 -10.01 2.13
C ASP A 129 8.54 -11.18 3.10
N PRO A 130 7.45 -11.96 3.04
CA PRO A 130 7.25 -13.08 3.95
C PRO A 130 8.27 -14.21 3.79
N GLN A 131 8.93 -14.33 2.64
CA GLN A 131 9.89 -15.38 2.38
C GLN A 131 11.25 -15.12 3.02
N THR A 132 11.69 -13.87 3.00
CA THR A 132 12.99 -13.45 3.53
C THR A 132 12.89 -12.80 4.90
N LEU A 133 11.68 -12.42 5.34
CA LEU A 133 11.39 -11.62 6.52
C LEU A 133 11.93 -10.19 6.42
N LEU A 134 12.32 -9.75 5.22
CA LEU A 134 12.75 -8.37 5.00
C LEU A 134 11.58 -7.42 5.17
N VAL A 135 11.79 -6.36 5.93
CA VAL A 135 10.91 -5.19 5.98
C VAL A 135 11.70 -4.01 5.43
N LEU A 136 11.30 -3.54 4.26
CA LEU A 136 11.87 -2.33 3.66
C LEU A 136 11.02 -1.13 4.09
N HIS A 137 11.61 -0.18 4.79
CA HIS A 137 10.96 1.07 5.18
C HIS A 137 11.62 2.23 4.44
N VAL A 138 10.86 2.86 3.57
CA VAL A 138 11.35 3.98 2.75
C VAL A 138 10.53 5.23 3.06
N CYS A 139 11.24 6.31 3.32
CA CYS A 139 10.68 7.65 3.41
C CYS A 139 11.65 8.63 2.73
N GLN A 140 11.24 9.90 2.58
CA GLN A 140 12.02 10.87 1.82
C GLN A 140 13.47 10.94 2.33
N GLY A 141 14.41 10.63 1.45
CA GLY A 141 15.85 10.67 1.74
C GLY A 141 16.37 9.52 2.61
N GLN A 142 15.56 8.53 2.94
CA GLN A 142 15.97 7.42 3.81
C GLN A 142 15.35 6.10 3.39
N ALA A 143 16.16 5.06 3.34
CA ALA A 143 15.70 3.68 3.17
C ALA A 143 16.36 2.80 4.23
N ARG A 144 15.56 2.04 4.97
CA ARG A 144 16.04 1.12 6.00
C ARG A 144 15.59 -0.30 5.69
N ARG A 145 16.48 -1.24 5.96
CA ARG A 145 16.20 -2.68 5.87
C ARG A 145 16.13 -3.25 7.27
N LEU A 146 14.98 -3.77 7.62
CA LEU A 146 14.68 -4.31 8.94
C LEU A 146 14.30 -5.78 8.78
N VAL A 147 14.23 -6.50 9.89
CA VAL A 147 13.82 -7.92 9.92
C VAL A 147 12.53 -8.06 10.72
N SER A 148 11.53 -8.69 10.13
CA SER A 148 10.26 -9.00 10.80
C SER A 148 10.46 -10.05 11.92
N PRO A 149 9.76 -9.95 13.08
CA PRO A 149 8.79 -8.90 13.41
C PRO A 149 9.48 -7.62 13.91
N VAL A 150 8.95 -6.48 13.50
CA VAL A 150 9.52 -5.19 13.87
C VAL A 150 8.40 -4.14 14.00
N VAL A 151 8.54 -3.25 14.97
CA VAL A 151 7.66 -2.10 15.12
C VAL A 151 8.23 -0.96 14.31
N VAL A 152 7.41 -0.36 13.46
CA VAL A 152 7.80 0.80 12.63
C VAL A 152 6.92 1.99 13.02
N ASP A 153 7.57 3.10 13.38
CA ASP A 153 6.90 4.37 13.62
C ASP A 153 6.78 5.14 12.31
N LEU A 154 5.57 5.62 12.02
CA LEU A 154 5.26 6.35 10.81
C LEU A 154 5.21 7.86 11.10
N LYS A 155 5.44 8.67 10.07
CA LYS A 155 5.38 10.14 10.18
C LYS A 155 4.00 10.66 10.54
N CYS A 156 2.94 9.91 10.23
CA CYS A 156 1.56 10.23 10.63
C CYS A 156 1.27 9.95 12.11
N ARG A 157 2.27 9.61 12.91
CA ARG A 157 2.20 9.27 14.34
C ARG A 157 1.52 7.94 14.65
N CYS A 158 1.25 7.14 13.64
CA CYS A 158 0.86 5.75 13.82
C CYS A 158 2.09 4.87 13.90
N SER A 159 1.95 3.73 14.51
CA SER A 159 2.92 2.65 14.48
C SER A 159 2.28 1.40 13.90
N VAL A 160 3.09 0.52 13.38
CA VAL A 160 2.64 -0.73 12.78
C VAL A 160 3.67 -1.83 13.09
N VAL A 161 3.19 -3.03 13.32
CA VAL A 161 4.03 -4.21 13.51
C VAL A 161 4.04 -5.03 12.22
N VAL A 162 5.21 -5.16 11.67
CA VAL A 162 5.39 -5.82 10.36
C VAL A 162 6.18 -7.11 10.53
#